data_9f26bf549fc304f32e081973fa8546e4
#
_entry.id   9f26bf549fc304f32e081973fa8546e4
#
_cell.length_a   1.000
_cell.length_b   1.000
_cell.length_c   1.000
_cell.angle_alpha   90.00
_cell.angle_beta   90.00
_cell.angle_gamma   90.00
#
_symmetry.space_group_name_H-M   'P 1'
#
loop_
_entity.id
_entity.type
_entity.pdbx_description
1 polymer ?
#
loop_
_entity_poly.entity_id
_entity_poly.type
_entity_poly.pdbx_seq_one_letter_code
_entity_poly.pdbx_strand_id
1 'polypeptide(L)'
;AWEMLFDRLGVEENSNEDDVLLIVGAAGGVGSILTQLASKLTKMTVIGTASRPQSQKWVREAGAHHVIDHSKPLTEELARIGIKEVTHVASLNNTEQHYSQIIAALAPQGKLALIDDPHTLDARPLKAKSISLHWEFMFTRSMFTTHDIIAQHQLLTRVAQLIDSNTLRTTLGEH
;
A
#
# COMPACT_ATOMS: atom_id res chain seq x y z
N ALA A 1 6.78 2.94 -4.11
CA ALA A 1 5.57 3.43 -3.41
C ALA A 1 4.63 4.18 -4.36
N TRP A 2 5.14 5.11 -5.15
CA TRP A 2 4.35 5.88 -6.14
C TRP A 2 3.72 4.97 -7.18
N GLU A 3 4.54 4.19 -7.87
CA GLU A 3 4.09 3.28 -8.93
C GLU A 3 3.08 2.26 -8.40
N MET A 4 3.30 1.72 -7.19
CA MET A 4 2.34 0.81 -6.56
C MET A 4 0.96 1.45 -6.40
N LEU A 5 0.89 2.69 -5.89
CA LEU A 5 -0.38 3.36 -5.61
C LEU A 5 -1.08 3.79 -6.90
N PHE A 6 -0.38 4.55 -7.73
CA PHE A 6 -1.00 5.22 -8.87
C PHE A 6 -1.02 4.37 -10.13
N ASP A 7 0.07 3.62 -10.42
CA ASP A 7 0.15 2.84 -11.66
C ASP A 7 -0.45 1.42 -11.50
N ARG A 8 -0.16 0.72 -10.39
CA ARG A 8 -0.61 -0.67 -10.20
C ARG A 8 -2.00 -0.75 -9.60
N LEU A 9 -2.25 -0.07 -8.50
CA LEU A 9 -3.57 -0.03 -7.90
C LEU A 9 -4.53 0.90 -8.67
N GLY A 10 -4.01 1.79 -9.52
CA GLY A 10 -4.80 2.68 -10.36
C GLY A 10 -5.62 3.69 -9.57
N VAL A 11 -5.06 4.16 -8.46
CA VAL A 11 -5.64 5.23 -7.64
C VAL A 11 -5.37 6.58 -8.31
N GLU A 12 -6.29 7.52 -8.21
CA GLU A 12 -6.12 8.88 -8.75
C GLU A 12 -5.94 9.89 -7.62
N GLU A 13 -5.17 10.97 -7.86
CA GLU A 13 -5.05 12.06 -6.88
C GLU A 13 -6.41 12.72 -6.65
N ASN A 14 -6.70 13.09 -5.40
CA ASN A 14 -7.94 13.75 -4.95
C ASN A 14 -9.24 12.96 -5.20
N SER A 15 -9.15 11.67 -5.45
CA SER A 15 -10.29 10.78 -5.70
C SER A 15 -10.37 9.64 -4.68
N ASN A 16 -11.23 8.66 -4.94
CA ASN A 16 -11.35 7.42 -4.15
C ASN A 16 -11.88 7.64 -2.73
N GLU A 17 -12.89 8.50 -2.54
CA GLU A 17 -13.46 8.83 -1.23
C GLU A 17 -14.08 7.63 -0.50
N ASP A 18 -14.66 6.67 -1.24
CA ASP A 18 -15.26 5.46 -0.68
C ASP A 18 -14.28 4.28 -0.58
N ASP A 19 -13.05 4.47 -1.05
CA ASP A 19 -12.06 3.40 -1.09
C ASP A 19 -11.27 3.30 0.22
N VAL A 20 -10.90 2.06 0.56
CA VAL A 20 -10.11 1.73 1.74
C VAL A 20 -8.83 1.02 1.31
N LEU A 21 -7.68 1.59 1.66
CA LEU A 21 -6.36 1.01 1.41
C LEU A 21 -5.80 0.39 2.69
N LEU A 22 -5.51 -0.90 2.65
CA LEU A 22 -4.75 -1.61 3.69
C LEU A 22 -3.29 -1.75 3.25
N ILE A 23 -2.35 -1.29 4.07
CA ILE A 23 -0.91 -1.39 3.84
C ILE A 23 -0.32 -2.40 4.82
N VAL A 24 0.04 -3.59 4.33
CA VAL A 24 0.77 -4.59 5.11
C VAL A 24 2.25 -4.25 5.10
N GLY A 25 2.85 -4.04 6.27
CA GLY A 25 4.23 -3.57 6.39
C GLY A 25 4.38 -2.04 6.33
N ALA A 26 3.38 -1.31 6.80
CA ALA A 26 3.31 0.15 6.71
C ALA A 26 4.47 0.91 7.41
N ALA A 27 5.13 0.30 8.39
CA ALA A 27 6.24 0.93 9.11
C ALA A 27 7.60 0.80 8.40
N GLY A 28 7.69 0.03 7.31
CA GLY A 28 8.91 -0.10 6.50
C GLY A 28 9.16 1.11 5.61
N GLY A 29 10.29 1.12 4.88
CA GLY A 29 10.67 2.23 4.00
C GLY A 29 9.61 2.56 2.95
N VAL A 30 9.19 1.57 2.15
CA VAL A 30 8.13 1.75 1.15
C VAL A 30 6.79 2.09 1.82
N GLY A 31 6.43 1.38 2.90
CA GLY A 31 5.17 1.59 3.62
C GLY A 31 5.01 2.98 4.19
N SER A 32 6.09 3.55 4.73
CA SER A 32 6.10 4.91 5.29
C SER A 32 5.84 5.99 4.23
N ILE A 33 6.38 5.83 3.03
CA ILE A 33 6.13 6.75 1.92
C ILE A 33 4.73 6.50 1.32
N LEU A 34 4.35 5.25 1.12
CA LEU A 34 3.03 4.89 0.60
C LEU A 34 1.90 5.42 1.49
N THR A 35 2.05 5.30 2.81
CA THR A 35 1.09 5.85 3.78
C THR A 35 0.93 7.36 3.61
N GLN A 36 2.04 8.09 3.48
CA GLN A 36 2.00 9.53 3.24
C GLN A 36 1.35 9.89 1.91
N LEU A 37 1.74 9.23 0.81
CA LEU A 37 1.17 9.46 -0.51
C LEU A 37 -0.34 9.26 -0.50
N ALA A 38 -0.80 8.12 0.00
CA ALA A 38 -2.22 7.81 0.06
C ALA A 38 -3.00 8.81 0.92
N SER A 39 -2.51 9.14 2.12
CA SER A 39 -3.22 10.03 3.05
C SER A 39 -3.19 11.50 2.63
N LYS A 40 -2.20 11.93 1.85
CA LYS A 40 -2.03 13.35 1.46
C LYS A 40 -2.56 13.66 0.06
N LEU A 41 -2.51 12.69 -0.84
CA LEU A 41 -2.84 12.91 -2.24
C LEU A 41 -4.16 12.27 -2.66
N THR A 42 -4.78 11.46 -1.81
CA THR A 42 -6.09 10.81 -2.11
C THR A 42 -7.10 11.08 -1.00
N LYS A 43 -8.33 10.68 -1.23
CA LYS A 43 -9.40 10.72 -0.22
C LYS A 43 -9.67 9.35 0.41
N MET A 44 -8.85 8.35 0.12
CA MET A 44 -9.00 7.00 0.66
C MET A 44 -8.90 6.96 2.18
N THR A 45 -9.60 6.02 2.79
CA THR A 45 -9.30 5.61 4.16
C THR A 45 -8.04 4.75 4.17
N VAL A 46 -6.97 5.21 4.83
CA VAL A 46 -5.67 4.54 4.88
C VAL A 46 -5.52 3.79 6.20
N ILE A 47 -5.30 2.48 6.11
CA ILE A 47 -5.06 1.58 7.24
C ILE A 47 -3.65 1.02 7.11
N GLY A 48 -2.80 1.27 8.09
CA GLY A 48 -1.48 0.66 8.14
C GLY A 48 -1.39 -0.49 9.14
N THR A 49 -0.59 -1.51 8.87
CA THR A 49 -0.34 -2.57 9.84
C THR A 49 0.98 -2.38 10.58
N ALA A 50 0.96 -2.54 11.89
CA ALA A 50 2.14 -2.56 12.74
C ALA A 50 1.84 -3.28 14.07
N SER A 51 2.73 -4.18 14.52
CA SER A 51 2.54 -4.94 15.77
C SER A 51 3.20 -4.29 16.98
N ARG A 52 4.30 -3.51 16.79
CA ARG A 52 5.05 -2.90 17.91
C ARG A 52 4.57 -1.47 18.19
N PRO A 53 4.47 -1.01 19.45
CA PRO A 53 3.99 0.34 19.78
C PRO A 53 4.73 1.47 19.07
N GLN A 54 6.06 1.39 18.95
CA GLN A 54 6.86 2.39 18.23
C GLN A 54 6.51 2.43 16.74
N SER A 55 6.36 1.27 16.10
CA SER A 55 5.95 1.19 14.69
C SER A 55 4.52 1.69 14.48
N GLN A 56 3.62 1.40 15.42
CA GLN A 56 2.24 1.94 15.36
C GLN A 56 2.22 3.46 15.44
N LYS A 57 3.03 4.04 16.35
CA LYS A 57 3.18 5.50 16.45
C LYS A 57 3.68 6.08 15.13
N TRP A 58 4.75 5.51 14.58
CA TRP A 58 5.33 5.92 13.30
C TRP A 58 4.32 5.92 12.15
N VAL A 59 3.54 4.85 12.02
CA VAL A 59 2.53 4.70 10.97
C VAL A 59 1.40 5.74 11.11
N ARG A 60 0.99 6.06 12.36
CA ARG A 60 0.04 7.17 12.60
C ARG A 60 0.64 8.53 12.20
N GLU A 61 1.88 8.78 12.57
CA GLU A 61 2.60 10.02 12.23
C GLU A 61 2.84 10.17 10.71
N ALA A 62 2.92 9.04 9.99
CA ALA A 62 2.95 9.02 8.53
C ALA A 62 1.60 9.35 7.88
N GLY A 63 0.50 9.40 8.66
CA GLY A 63 -0.81 9.84 8.20
C GLY A 63 -1.85 8.73 8.04
N ALA A 64 -1.59 7.50 8.53
CA ALA A 64 -2.60 6.45 8.53
C ALA A 64 -3.81 6.85 9.41
N HIS A 65 -5.02 6.70 8.88
CA HIS A 65 -6.26 6.95 9.59
C HIS A 65 -6.48 5.91 10.69
N HIS A 66 -6.10 4.66 10.42
CA HIS A 66 -6.15 3.58 11.39
C HIS A 66 -4.84 2.76 11.36
N VAL A 67 -4.52 2.17 12.52
CA VAL A 67 -3.43 1.21 12.63
C VAL A 67 -3.94 -0.05 13.28
N ILE A 68 -3.71 -1.19 12.63
CA ILE A 68 -4.09 -2.52 13.09
C ILE A 68 -2.87 -3.41 13.29
N ASP A 69 -3.03 -4.46 14.09
CA ASP A 69 -1.94 -5.38 14.42
C ASP A 69 -1.98 -6.61 13.50
N HIS A 70 -1.00 -6.72 12.59
CA HIS A 70 -0.89 -7.86 11.67
C HIS A 70 -0.48 -9.19 12.33
N SER A 71 -0.14 -9.20 13.62
CA SER A 71 0.06 -10.46 14.35
C SER A 71 -1.27 -11.13 14.75
N LYS A 72 -2.39 -10.42 14.57
CA LYS A 72 -3.75 -10.90 14.80
C LYS A 72 -4.49 -11.10 13.47
N PRO A 73 -5.62 -11.83 13.46
CA PRO A 73 -6.43 -11.98 12.26
C PRO A 73 -6.86 -10.60 11.69
N LEU A 74 -6.51 -10.33 10.43
CA LEU A 74 -6.77 -9.03 9.81
C LEU A 74 -8.26 -8.65 9.80
N THR A 75 -9.14 -9.62 9.55
CA THR A 75 -10.59 -9.40 9.54
C THR A 75 -11.14 -9.00 10.90
N GLU A 76 -10.62 -9.57 11.98
CA GLU A 76 -11.00 -9.20 13.34
C GLU A 76 -10.51 -7.80 13.71
N GLU A 77 -9.28 -7.48 13.33
CA GLU A 77 -8.71 -6.15 13.55
C GLU A 77 -9.43 -5.06 12.73
N LEU A 78 -9.83 -5.36 11.48
CA LEU A 78 -10.67 -4.48 10.68
C LEU A 78 -12.04 -4.27 11.33
N ALA A 79 -12.70 -5.34 11.79
CA ALA A 79 -13.98 -5.24 12.48
C ALA A 79 -13.87 -4.39 13.76
N ARG A 80 -12.77 -4.48 14.51
CA ARG A 80 -12.51 -3.67 15.71
C ARG A 80 -12.52 -2.17 15.44
N ILE A 81 -12.12 -1.76 14.23
CA ILE A 81 -12.14 -0.35 13.80
C ILE A 81 -13.37 0.02 12.97
N GLY A 82 -14.37 -0.87 12.91
CA GLY A 82 -15.64 -0.63 12.21
C GLY A 82 -15.58 -0.78 10.69
N ILE A 83 -14.52 -1.39 10.15
CA ILE A 83 -14.36 -1.61 8.71
C ILE A 83 -14.59 -3.10 8.41
N LYS A 84 -15.51 -3.36 7.49
CA LYS A 84 -15.89 -4.73 7.11
C LYS A 84 -14.92 -5.35 6.12
N GLU A 85 -14.54 -4.59 5.11
CA GLU A 85 -13.68 -5.03 4.00
C GLU A 85 -12.91 -3.84 3.42
N VAL A 86 -11.83 -4.12 2.70
CA VAL A 86 -10.98 -3.11 2.08
C VAL A 86 -11.01 -3.26 0.56
N THR A 87 -10.95 -2.16 -0.17
CA THR A 87 -10.98 -2.18 -1.64
C THR A 87 -9.60 -2.40 -2.27
N HIS A 88 -8.55 -1.95 -1.58
CA HIS A 88 -7.18 -2.01 -2.05
C HIS A 88 -6.25 -2.54 -0.95
N VAL A 89 -5.33 -3.42 -1.33
CA VAL A 89 -4.25 -3.89 -0.44
C VAL A 89 -2.90 -3.69 -1.12
N ALA A 90 -1.99 -3.07 -0.39
CA ALA A 90 -0.57 -3.04 -0.70
C ALA A 90 0.17 -3.97 0.28
N SER A 91 0.65 -5.11 -0.21
CA SER A 91 1.42 -6.08 0.57
C SER A 91 2.91 -5.87 0.30
N LEU A 92 3.65 -5.43 1.32
CA LEU A 92 5.03 -4.99 1.17
C LEU A 92 6.05 -5.98 1.74
N ASN A 93 5.60 -6.92 2.54
CA ASN A 93 6.41 -7.99 3.09
C ASN A 93 5.55 -9.12 3.66
N ASN A 94 6.13 -10.31 3.75
CA ASN A 94 5.47 -11.52 4.28
C ASN A 94 4.12 -11.82 3.62
N THR A 95 3.98 -11.51 2.32
CA THR A 95 2.74 -11.72 1.57
C THR A 95 2.26 -13.16 1.68
N GLU A 96 3.15 -14.14 1.52
CA GLU A 96 2.80 -15.56 1.62
C GLU A 96 2.12 -15.92 2.95
N GLN A 97 2.63 -15.37 4.06
CA GLN A 97 2.08 -15.59 5.40
C GLN A 97 0.69 -14.96 5.58
N HIS A 98 0.47 -13.79 5.00
CA HIS A 98 -0.76 -13.01 5.17
C HIS A 98 -1.79 -13.24 4.07
N TYR A 99 -1.45 -13.99 3.02
CA TYR A 99 -2.20 -14.06 1.76
C TYR A 99 -3.67 -14.45 1.94
N SER A 100 -3.94 -15.52 2.69
CA SER A 100 -5.32 -15.95 2.93
C SER A 100 -6.15 -14.90 3.69
N GLN A 101 -5.54 -14.22 4.65
CA GLN A 101 -6.19 -13.14 5.40
C GLN A 101 -6.42 -11.90 4.55
N ILE A 102 -5.47 -11.56 3.66
CA ILE A 102 -5.61 -10.47 2.68
C ILE A 102 -6.81 -10.73 1.76
N ILE A 103 -6.92 -11.95 1.21
CA ILE A 103 -8.06 -12.31 0.35
C ILE A 103 -9.38 -12.25 1.13
N ALA A 104 -9.39 -12.70 2.37
CA ALA A 104 -10.58 -12.61 3.23
C ALA A 104 -11.01 -11.16 3.48
N ALA A 105 -10.04 -10.27 3.72
CA ALA A 105 -10.26 -8.84 4.00
C ALA A 105 -10.66 -8.02 2.76
N LEU A 106 -10.26 -8.43 1.55
CA LEU A 106 -10.57 -7.72 0.31
C LEU A 106 -12.06 -7.82 -0.03
N ALA A 107 -12.63 -6.70 -0.45
CA ALA A 107 -13.96 -6.63 -1.06
C ALA A 107 -13.99 -7.35 -2.43
N PRO A 108 -15.16 -7.78 -2.93
CA PRO A 108 -15.30 -8.17 -4.31
C PRO A 108 -14.81 -7.10 -5.28
N GLN A 109 -14.11 -7.50 -6.34
CA GLN A 109 -13.45 -6.64 -7.33
C GLN A 109 -12.30 -5.78 -6.75
N GLY A 110 -11.83 -6.09 -5.54
CA GLY A 110 -10.72 -5.41 -4.92
C GLY A 110 -9.39 -5.65 -5.65
N LYS A 111 -8.39 -4.87 -5.29
CA LYS A 111 -7.06 -4.90 -5.92
C LYS A 111 -5.99 -5.25 -4.89
N LEU A 112 -5.14 -6.20 -5.23
CA LEU A 112 -3.97 -6.57 -4.45
C LEU A 112 -2.70 -6.24 -5.22
N ALA A 113 -1.83 -5.41 -4.66
CA ALA A 113 -0.50 -5.18 -5.20
C ALA A 113 0.57 -5.63 -4.20
N LEU A 114 1.68 -6.19 -4.69
CA LEU A 114 2.78 -6.69 -3.88
C LEU A 114 4.15 -6.38 -4.49
N ILE A 115 5.17 -6.33 -3.64
CA ILE A 115 6.57 -6.06 -4.01
C ILE A 115 7.55 -7.11 -3.50
N ASP A 116 7.13 -7.95 -2.55
CA ASP A 116 7.96 -9.05 -2.05
C ASP A 116 7.82 -10.29 -2.95
N ASP A 117 8.71 -11.26 -2.75
CA ASP A 117 8.87 -12.44 -3.59
C ASP A 117 8.38 -13.70 -2.85
N PRO A 118 7.06 -13.94 -2.74
CA PRO A 118 6.56 -15.20 -2.18
C PRO A 118 6.99 -16.39 -3.04
N HIS A 119 7.40 -17.48 -2.41
CA HIS A 119 7.82 -18.70 -3.14
C HIS A 119 6.70 -19.27 -4.00
N THR A 120 5.47 -19.22 -3.49
CA THR A 120 4.29 -19.67 -4.21
C THR A 120 3.12 -18.73 -3.94
N LEU A 121 2.32 -18.48 -4.97
CA LEU A 121 1.10 -17.70 -4.85
C LEU A 121 -0.03 -18.41 -5.64
N ASP A 122 -0.97 -19.03 -4.92
CA ASP A 122 -2.14 -19.64 -5.56
C ASP A 122 -3.16 -18.55 -5.95
N ALA A 123 -3.29 -18.28 -7.24
CA ALA A 123 -4.22 -17.27 -7.74
C ALA A 123 -5.69 -17.72 -7.73
N ARG A 124 -5.99 -19.01 -7.55
CA ARG A 124 -7.37 -19.55 -7.62
C ARG A 124 -8.33 -18.91 -6.62
N PRO A 125 -7.94 -18.65 -5.34
CA PRO A 125 -8.84 -18.02 -4.38
C PRO A 125 -9.29 -16.61 -4.76
N LEU A 126 -8.53 -15.89 -5.60
CA LEU A 126 -8.88 -14.55 -6.06
C LEU A 126 -10.11 -14.53 -6.96
N LYS A 127 -10.37 -15.66 -7.67
CA LYS A 127 -11.46 -15.80 -8.64
C LYS A 127 -12.84 -15.54 -8.03
N ALA A 128 -13.08 -16.03 -6.83
CA ALA A 128 -14.41 -15.94 -6.19
C ALA A 128 -14.88 -14.50 -5.99
N LYS A 129 -13.94 -13.58 -5.75
CA LYS A 129 -14.20 -12.14 -5.56
C LYS A 129 -13.77 -11.28 -6.76
N SER A 130 -13.33 -11.90 -7.88
CA SER A 130 -12.77 -11.17 -9.04
C SER A 130 -11.65 -10.20 -8.65
N ILE A 131 -10.81 -10.58 -7.71
CA ILE A 131 -9.69 -9.74 -7.24
C ILE A 131 -8.63 -9.67 -8.33
N SER A 132 -8.15 -8.47 -8.65
CA SER A 132 -7.00 -8.27 -9.52
C SER A 132 -5.69 -8.28 -8.72
N LEU A 133 -4.68 -8.92 -9.29
CA LEU A 133 -3.35 -9.06 -8.70
C LEU A 133 -2.34 -8.27 -9.53
N HIS A 134 -1.55 -7.44 -8.85
CA HIS A 134 -0.56 -6.58 -9.47
C HIS A 134 0.80 -6.79 -8.82
N TRP A 135 1.84 -6.93 -9.65
CA TRP A 135 3.22 -6.89 -9.21
C TRP A 135 3.80 -5.49 -9.41
N GLU A 136 4.54 -5.01 -8.44
CA GLU A 136 5.36 -3.82 -8.61
C GLU A 136 6.83 -4.16 -8.45
N PHE A 137 7.61 -3.84 -9.49
CA PHE A 137 9.05 -3.92 -9.47
C PHE A 137 9.64 -2.64 -10.06
N MET A 138 10.23 -1.82 -9.22
CA MET A 138 10.67 -0.46 -9.56
C MET A 138 11.68 -0.38 -10.72
N PHE A 139 12.35 -1.49 -11.04
CA PHE A 139 13.32 -1.53 -12.14
C PHE A 139 12.72 -1.93 -13.50
N THR A 140 11.45 -2.30 -13.57
CA THR A 140 10.83 -2.78 -14.82
C THR A 140 11.01 -1.80 -15.96
N ARG A 141 10.71 -0.52 -15.74
CA ARG A 141 10.81 0.52 -16.77
C ARG A 141 12.25 0.68 -17.30
N SER A 142 13.23 0.72 -16.41
CA SER A 142 14.64 0.88 -16.78
C SER A 142 15.26 -0.40 -17.37
N MET A 143 14.96 -1.57 -16.79
CA MET A 143 15.51 -2.85 -17.27
C MET A 143 15.03 -3.22 -18.68
N PHE A 144 13.77 -2.94 -18.95
CA PHE A 144 13.17 -3.31 -20.25
C PHE A 144 13.04 -2.12 -21.21
N THR A 145 13.53 -0.94 -20.83
CA THR A 145 13.46 0.29 -21.64
C THR A 145 12.06 0.48 -22.22
N THR A 146 11.05 0.46 -21.32
CA THR A 146 9.66 0.52 -21.73
C THR A 146 9.32 1.86 -22.40
N HIS A 147 8.25 1.89 -23.19
CA HIS A 147 7.83 3.10 -23.92
C HIS A 147 7.54 4.29 -23.00
N ASP A 148 7.19 4.01 -21.74
CA ASP A 148 6.88 4.98 -20.69
C ASP A 148 8.01 5.22 -19.68
N ILE A 149 9.26 4.93 -20.04
CA ILE A 149 10.45 5.06 -19.15
C ILE A 149 10.55 6.47 -18.54
N ILE A 150 10.09 7.49 -19.24
CA ILE A 150 10.08 8.88 -18.77
C ILE A 150 9.22 9.07 -17.51
N ALA A 151 8.26 8.18 -17.26
CA ALA A 151 7.38 8.25 -16.09
C ALA A 151 8.15 8.19 -14.76
N GLN A 152 9.29 7.48 -14.71
CA GLN A 152 10.15 7.47 -13.50
C GLN A 152 10.74 8.84 -13.22
N HIS A 153 11.21 9.56 -14.23
CA HIS A 153 11.68 10.94 -14.07
C HIS A 153 10.55 11.86 -13.59
N GLN A 154 9.38 11.74 -14.20
CA GLN A 154 8.22 12.56 -13.87
C GLN A 154 7.75 12.34 -12.41
N LEU A 155 7.62 11.09 -11.97
CA LEU A 155 7.22 10.78 -10.60
C LEU A 155 8.27 11.25 -9.57
N LEU A 156 9.56 11.07 -9.84
CA LEU A 156 10.62 11.52 -8.93
C LEU A 156 10.65 13.05 -8.84
N THR A 157 10.45 13.75 -9.95
CA THR A 157 10.30 15.21 -9.96
C THR A 157 9.10 15.66 -9.12
N ARG A 158 7.96 14.98 -9.28
CA ARG A 158 6.75 15.25 -8.49
C ARG A 158 6.99 15.01 -7.00
N VAL A 159 7.64 13.90 -6.63
CA VAL A 159 7.98 13.60 -5.23
C VAL A 159 8.93 14.65 -4.64
N ALA A 160 9.95 15.08 -5.39
CA ALA A 160 10.84 16.16 -4.95
C ALA A 160 10.05 17.45 -4.64
N GLN A 161 9.14 17.87 -5.52
CA GLN A 161 8.26 19.02 -5.29
C GLN A 161 7.39 18.86 -4.03
N LEU A 162 6.86 17.67 -3.77
CA LEU A 162 6.06 17.39 -2.59
C LEU A 162 6.89 17.44 -1.29
N ILE A 163 8.16 17.06 -1.35
CA ILE A 163 9.09 17.20 -0.23
C ILE A 163 9.46 18.68 -0.01
N ASP A 164 9.79 19.41 -1.06
CA ASP A 164 10.14 20.83 -1.00
C ASP A 164 8.99 21.69 -0.44
N SER A 165 7.75 21.30 -0.75
CA SER A 165 6.54 21.94 -0.20
C SER A 165 6.15 21.45 1.19
N ASN A 166 6.92 20.57 1.82
CA ASN A 166 6.60 19.91 3.09
C ASN A 166 5.29 19.10 3.10
N THR A 167 4.76 18.72 1.94
CA THR A 167 3.61 17.82 1.83
C THR A 167 4.01 16.40 2.22
N LEU A 168 5.20 15.95 1.79
CA LEU A 168 5.81 14.70 2.19
C LEU A 168 7.06 14.96 3.05
N ARG A 169 7.35 14.02 3.95
CA ARG A 169 8.60 14.00 4.73
C ARG A 169 9.44 12.82 4.28
N THR A 170 10.75 13.02 4.22
CA THR A 170 11.69 11.93 4.00
C THR A 170 11.67 10.97 5.19
N THR A 171 12.03 9.72 4.96
CA THR A 171 12.17 8.69 5.99
C THR A 171 13.64 8.46 6.36
N LEU A 172 14.51 9.41 6.03
CA LEU A 172 15.91 9.40 6.44
C LEU A 172 16.00 9.40 7.96
N GLY A 173 16.67 8.39 8.50
CA GLY A 173 17.04 8.33 9.90
C GLY A 173 18.28 9.17 10.20
N GLU A 174 18.86 8.98 11.38
CA GLU A 174 20.14 9.58 11.75
C GLU A 174 21.25 9.04 10.84
N HIS A 175 22.18 9.92 10.47
CA HIS A 175 23.39 9.60 9.70
C HIS A 175 24.49 9.01 10.60
#